data_d1253bb794bb6f0761f04fcff6a1a2a6
#
_entry.id   d1253bb794bb6f0761f04fcff6a1a2a6
#
_cell.length_a   1.000
_cell.length_b   1.000
_cell.length_c   1.000
_cell.angle_alpha   90.00
_cell.angle_beta   90.00
_cell.angle_gamma   90.00
#
_symmetry.space_group_name_H-M   'P 1'
#
loop_
_entity.id
_entity.type
_entity.pdbx_description
1 polymer ?
#
loop_
_entity_poly.entity_id
_entity_poly.type
_entity_poly.pdbx_seq_one_letter_code
_entity_poly.pdbx_strand_id
1 'polypeptide(L)'
;MEQRTRVYICSSPNKRTGTTTTARLLTDYFIFNGRNFAGFDTDPQDADYGARFPQAVTIVDVAKVQGQVAMFDRLLVHDETPKIVDVSHRSYDEFWETIDQIGFMDEARAVSIQPIVLFHVDASGAALAAAQALAGRWPDLNMVVVTNKGAAPFGRGALEILAQFPSPRRLVIGALDPSTRAYFEAADFSLPNFLQTRPSDMSIVIRIGLTAWVAPIFTQFRAFETDVPFGVGVSRGLLEVGVAALLALSR
;
A
#
# COMPACT_ATOMS: atom_id res chain seq x y z
N MET A 1 14.79 3.98 -20.74
CA MET A 1 14.76 3.23 -19.47
C MET A 1 13.59 2.26 -19.59
N GLU A 2 13.86 0.98 -19.44
CA GLU A 2 12.82 -0.05 -19.50
C GLU A 2 11.85 0.15 -18.33
N GLN A 3 10.56 0.23 -18.62
CA GLN A 3 9.54 0.46 -17.61
C GLN A 3 9.33 -0.83 -16.81
N ARG A 4 9.68 -0.82 -15.53
CA ARG A 4 9.57 -2.00 -14.66
C ARG A 4 8.14 -2.19 -14.18
N THR A 5 7.69 -3.43 -14.16
CA THR A 5 6.42 -3.78 -13.49
C THR A 5 6.63 -3.78 -11.98
N ARG A 6 5.80 -3.04 -11.24
CA ARG A 6 5.89 -2.94 -9.78
C ARG A 6 4.92 -3.88 -9.09
N VAL A 7 5.40 -4.54 -8.04
CA VAL A 7 4.61 -5.37 -7.14
C VAL A 7 4.64 -4.75 -5.74
N TYR A 8 3.52 -4.21 -5.30
CA TYR A 8 3.38 -3.60 -3.98
C TYR A 8 2.87 -4.65 -3.00
N ILE A 9 3.63 -4.93 -1.96
CA ILE A 9 3.32 -5.94 -0.94
C ILE A 9 3.01 -5.22 0.37
N CYS A 10 1.73 -5.06 0.70
CA CYS A 10 1.29 -4.49 1.98
C CYS A 10 1.38 -5.58 3.05
N SER A 11 2.24 -5.43 4.03
CA SER A 11 2.60 -6.52 4.94
C SER A 11 2.82 -6.06 6.38
N SER A 12 2.39 -6.87 7.33
CA SER A 12 2.67 -6.74 8.76
C SER A 12 2.45 -8.08 9.46
N PRO A 13 3.28 -8.47 10.45
CA PRO A 13 3.02 -9.64 11.27
C PRO A 13 1.83 -9.44 12.22
N ASN A 14 1.39 -8.19 12.41
CA ASN A 14 0.35 -7.84 13.38
C ASN A 14 -0.96 -7.45 12.69
N LYS A 15 -2.07 -7.83 13.32
CA LYS A 15 -3.41 -7.43 12.88
C LYS A 15 -3.66 -5.93 13.11
N ARG A 16 -4.59 -5.36 12.35
CA ARG A 16 -5.09 -3.99 12.52
C ARG A 16 -4.02 -2.90 12.36
N THR A 17 -2.98 -3.15 11.59
CA THR A 17 -1.96 -2.15 11.26
C THR A 17 -2.32 -1.32 10.03
N GLY A 18 -3.36 -1.72 9.29
CA GLY A 18 -3.90 -1.01 8.13
C GLY A 18 -3.30 -1.43 6.79
N THR A 19 -2.81 -2.67 6.66
CA THR A 19 -2.36 -3.25 5.39
C THR A 19 -3.45 -3.14 4.34
N THR A 20 -4.65 -3.64 4.63
CA THR A 20 -5.84 -3.56 3.77
C THR A 20 -6.21 -2.12 3.41
N THR A 21 -6.12 -1.18 4.35
CA THR A 21 -6.36 0.24 4.05
C THR A 21 -5.36 0.77 3.03
N THR A 22 -4.09 0.38 3.13
CA THR A 22 -3.04 0.80 2.19
C THR A 22 -3.22 0.16 0.82
N ALA A 23 -3.54 -1.14 0.75
CA ALA A 23 -3.85 -1.83 -0.50
C ALA A 23 -5.04 -1.18 -1.20
N ARG A 24 -6.11 -0.86 -0.46
CA ARG A 24 -7.26 -0.13 -0.97
C ARG A 24 -6.89 1.25 -1.50
N LEU A 25 -6.13 2.05 -0.75
CA LEU A 25 -5.72 3.40 -1.16
C LEU A 25 -4.83 3.39 -2.41
N LEU A 26 -3.94 2.39 -2.55
CA LEU A 26 -3.15 2.19 -3.76
C LEU A 26 -4.05 1.85 -4.96
N THR A 27 -5.02 0.98 -4.76
CA THR A 27 -6.03 0.63 -5.77
C THR A 27 -6.81 1.86 -6.20
N ASP A 28 -7.33 2.63 -5.24
CA ASP A 28 -8.05 3.88 -5.50
C ASP A 28 -7.16 4.90 -6.25
N TYR A 29 -5.87 4.96 -5.93
CA TYR A 29 -4.90 5.80 -6.63
C TYR A 29 -4.74 5.39 -8.10
N PHE A 30 -4.61 4.08 -8.41
CA PHE A 30 -4.50 3.63 -9.79
C PHE A 30 -5.80 3.86 -10.57
N ILE A 31 -6.95 3.55 -9.99
CA ILE A 31 -8.26 3.82 -10.62
C ILE A 31 -8.43 5.32 -10.90
N PHE A 32 -8.10 6.19 -9.95
CA PHE A 32 -8.20 7.65 -10.10
C PHE A 32 -7.32 8.17 -11.24
N ASN A 33 -6.17 7.55 -11.48
CA ASN A 33 -5.26 7.89 -12.58
C ASN A 33 -5.58 7.11 -13.90
N GLY A 34 -6.72 6.43 -14.00
CA GLY A 34 -7.15 5.69 -15.19
C GLY A 34 -6.25 4.50 -15.53
N ARG A 35 -5.60 3.91 -14.53
CA ARG A 35 -4.66 2.79 -14.73
C ARG A 35 -5.26 1.47 -14.27
N ASN A 36 -5.01 0.43 -15.05
CA ASN A 36 -5.30 -0.94 -14.65
C ASN A 36 -4.35 -1.39 -13.54
N PHE A 37 -4.79 -2.36 -12.76
CA PHE A 37 -4.00 -3.03 -11.72
C PHE A 37 -4.47 -4.48 -11.57
N ALA A 38 -3.69 -5.31 -10.88
CA ALA A 38 -4.10 -6.63 -10.41
C ALA A 38 -3.92 -6.70 -8.89
N GLY A 39 -4.96 -7.07 -8.17
CA GLY A 39 -4.94 -7.18 -6.72
C GLY A 39 -4.99 -8.64 -6.24
N PHE A 40 -4.39 -8.90 -5.07
CA PHE A 40 -4.44 -10.19 -4.38
C PHE A 40 -4.69 -9.95 -2.90
N ASP A 41 -5.69 -10.67 -2.36
CA ASP A 41 -6.02 -10.69 -0.95
C ASP A 41 -5.68 -12.07 -0.40
N THR A 42 -4.78 -12.14 0.58
CA THR A 42 -4.31 -13.41 1.14
C THR A 42 -5.08 -13.85 2.39
N ASP A 43 -6.24 -13.24 2.65
CA ASP A 43 -7.13 -13.64 3.75
C ASP A 43 -8.45 -14.24 3.25
N PRO A 44 -8.51 -15.54 2.95
CA PRO A 44 -9.75 -16.15 2.47
C PRO A 44 -10.87 -16.22 3.52
N GLN A 45 -10.56 -15.93 4.80
CA GLN A 45 -11.54 -15.93 5.89
C GLN A 45 -12.17 -14.54 6.10
N ASP A 46 -11.42 -13.48 5.79
CA ASP A 46 -11.83 -12.09 6.03
C ASP A 46 -11.30 -11.20 4.91
N ALA A 47 -11.75 -11.48 3.69
CA ALA A 47 -11.24 -10.90 2.45
C ALA A 47 -11.80 -9.50 2.20
N ASP A 48 -11.54 -8.56 3.10
CA ASP A 48 -12.04 -7.17 3.03
C ASP A 48 -11.57 -6.44 1.76
N TYR A 49 -10.34 -6.66 1.33
CA TYR A 49 -9.81 -6.08 0.11
C TYR A 49 -10.47 -6.69 -1.13
N GLY A 50 -10.59 -8.02 -1.17
CA GLY A 50 -11.29 -8.74 -2.24
C GLY A 50 -12.76 -8.37 -2.34
N ALA A 51 -13.46 -8.25 -1.21
CA ALA A 51 -14.86 -7.83 -1.16
C ALA A 51 -15.08 -6.40 -1.69
N ARG A 52 -14.10 -5.51 -1.50
CA ARG A 52 -14.16 -4.12 -1.97
C ARG A 52 -13.97 -3.99 -3.48
N PHE A 53 -13.16 -4.84 -4.09
CA PHE A 53 -12.83 -4.81 -5.52
C PHE A 53 -12.99 -6.18 -6.19
N PRO A 54 -14.21 -6.77 -6.19
CA PRO A 54 -14.41 -8.18 -6.55
C PRO A 54 -14.08 -8.53 -8.00
N GLN A 55 -13.98 -7.53 -8.88
CA GLN A 55 -13.66 -7.75 -10.30
C GLN A 55 -12.15 -7.66 -10.61
N ALA A 56 -11.35 -7.15 -9.67
CA ALA A 56 -9.94 -6.84 -9.90
C ALA A 56 -9.00 -7.41 -8.83
N VAL A 57 -9.55 -7.95 -7.74
CA VAL A 57 -8.80 -8.57 -6.66
C VAL A 57 -9.14 -10.05 -6.60
N THR A 58 -8.10 -10.88 -6.66
CA THR A 58 -8.20 -12.33 -6.49
C THR A 58 -7.95 -12.69 -5.03
N ILE A 59 -8.88 -13.41 -4.41
CA ILE A 59 -8.69 -13.97 -3.07
C ILE A 59 -7.90 -15.26 -3.21
N VAL A 60 -6.78 -15.36 -2.48
CA VAL A 60 -5.86 -16.50 -2.56
C VAL A 60 -5.59 -17.08 -1.17
N ASP A 61 -5.54 -18.40 -1.11
CA ASP A 61 -5.10 -19.14 0.07
C ASP A 61 -3.65 -19.56 -0.15
N VAL A 62 -2.71 -18.86 0.47
CA VAL A 62 -1.26 -19.13 0.31
C VAL A 62 -0.83 -20.43 0.96
N ALA A 63 -1.66 -21.06 1.82
CA ALA A 63 -1.44 -22.40 2.34
C ALA A 63 -1.67 -23.48 1.27
N LYS A 64 -2.24 -23.14 0.14
CA LYS A 64 -2.53 -24.07 -0.95
C LYS A 64 -1.67 -23.79 -2.17
N VAL A 65 -1.08 -24.82 -2.74
CA VAL A 65 -0.26 -24.72 -3.97
C VAL A 65 -1.04 -24.02 -5.10
N GLN A 66 -2.34 -24.29 -5.24
CA GLN A 66 -3.17 -23.61 -6.25
C GLN A 66 -3.24 -22.09 -6.04
N GLY A 67 -3.36 -21.64 -4.79
CA GLY A 67 -3.33 -20.23 -4.45
C GLY A 67 -1.96 -19.60 -4.70
N GLN A 68 -0.88 -20.30 -4.33
CA GLN A 68 0.49 -19.87 -4.60
C GLN A 68 0.71 -19.70 -6.12
N VAL A 69 0.37 -20.70 -6.93
CA VAL A 69 0.48 -20.64 -8.40
C VAL A 69 -0.33 -19.46 -8.96
N ALA A 70 -1.61 -19.36 -8.59
CA ALA A 70 -2.48 -18.29 -9.10
C ALA A 70 -1.94 -16.88 -8.82
N MET A 71 -1.27 -16.69 -7.68
CA MET A 71 -0.70 -15.41 -7.30
C MET A 71 0.70 -15.21 -7.86
N PHE A 72 1.66 -16.08 -7.54
CA PHE A 72 3.07 -15.84 -7.86
C PHE A 72 3.35 -15.86 -9.36
N ASP A 73 2.70 -16.72 -10.15
CA ASP A 73 2.82 -16.69 -11.61
C ASP A 73 2.34 -15.35 -12.17
N ARG A 74 1.25 -14.81 -11.62
CA ARG A 74 0.74 -13.50 -12.07
C ARG A 74 1.63 -12.35 -11.61
N LEU A 75 2.25 -12.43 -10.43
CA LEU A 75 3.19 -11.42 -9.94
C LEU A 75 4.43 -11.31 -10.83
N LEU A 76 4.87 -12.41 -11.44
CA LEU A 76 6.05 -12.47 -12.33
C LEU A 76 5.76 -12.09 -13.79
N VAL A 77 4.53 -11.73 -14.14
CA VAL A 77 4.22 -11.23 -15.49
C VAL A 77 4.71 -9.79 -15.65
N HIS A 78 5.66 -9.58 -16.56
CA HIS A 78 6.14 -8.25 -16.94
C HIS A 78 5.20 -7.63 -18.00
N ASP A 79 4.17 -6.92 -17.56
CA ASP A 79 3.14 -6.31 -18.40
C ASP A 79 2.86 -4.83 -18.05
N GLU A 80 3.76 -4.21 -17.29
CA GLU A 80 3.66 -2.83 -16.78
C GLU A 80 2.42 -2.57 -15.90
N THR A 81 1.57 -3.60 -15.70
CA THR A 81 0.41 -3.52 -14.82
C THR A 81 0.88 -3.62 -13.36
N PRO A 82 0.66 -2.61 -12.52
CA PRO A 82 0.99 -2.71 -11.10
C PRO A 82 0.21 -3.83 -10.43
N LYS A 83 0.87 -4.57 -9.56
CA LYS A 83 0.25 -5.62 -8.75
C LYS A 83 0.25 -5.17 -7.29
N ILE A 84 -0.83 -5.47 -6.58
CA ILE A 84 -1.01 -5.12 -5.18
C ILE A 84 -1.35 -6.39 -4.41
N VAL A 85 -0.56 -6.70 -3.39
CA VAL A 85 -0.80 -7.84 -2.51
C VAL A 85 -1.12 -7.31 -1.11
N ASP A 86 -2.31 -7.63 -0.61
CA ASP A 86 -2.67 -7.44 0.80
C ASP A 86 -2.35 -8.72 1.56
N VAL A 87 -1.25 -8.70 2.31
CA VAL A 87 -0.80 -9.84 3.10
C VAL A 87 -1.47 -9.79 4.47
N SER A 88 -2.36 -10.75 4.71
CA SER A 88 -2.98 -10.93 6.01
C SER A 88 -1.94 -11.28 7.07
N HIS A 89 -2.14 -10.79 8.30
CA HIS A 89 -1.32 -11.22 9.43
C HIS A 89 -1.40 -12.73 9.70
N ARG A 90 -2.48 -13.40 9.27
CA ARG A 90 -2.66 -14.85 9.42
C ARG A 90 -1.80 -15.65 8.45
N SER A 91 -1.56 -15.11 7.28
CA SER A 91 -0.75 -15.71 6.22
C SER A 91 0.67 -15.13 6.13
N TYR A 92 1.04 -14.25 7.08
CA TYR A 92 2.30 -13.51 7.03
C TYR A 92 3.53 -14.42 6.93
N ASP A 93 3.67 -15.36 7.85
CA ASP A 93 4.82 -16.24 7.92
C ASP A 93 4.88 -17.14 6.67
N GLU A 94 3.77 -17.75 6.31
CA GLU A 94 3.68 -18.64 5.15
C GLU A 94 3.91 -17.91 3.82
N PHE A 95 3.44 -16.67 3.69
CA PHE A 95 3.70 -15.85 2.52
C PHE A 95 5.20 -15.58 2.34
N TRP A 96 5.90 -15.18 3.41
CA TRP A 96 7.32 -14.88 3.33
C TRP A 96 8.20 -16.15 3.21
N GLU A 97 7.79 -17.25 3.83
CA GLU A 97 8.41 -18.56 3.63
C GLU A 97 8.28 -19.03 2.18
N THR A 98 7.10 -18.88 1.57
CA THR A 98 6.88 -19.23 0.17
C THR A 98 7.76 -18.38 -0.75
N ILE A 99 7.82 -17.06 -0.53
CA ILE A 99 8.72 -16.15 -1.28
C ILE A 99 10.16 -16.64 -1.26
N ASP A 100 10.62 -17.09 -0.09
CA ASP A 100 11.98 -17.61 0.07
C ASP A 100 12.17 -18.93 -0.65
N GLN A 101 11.26 -19.88 -0.45
CA GLN A 101 11.33 -21.23 -1.03
C GLN A 101 11.34 -21.25 -2.54
N ILE A 102 10.56 -20.37 -3.18
CA ILE A 102 10.50 -20.29 -4.65
C ILE A 102 11.54 -19.34 -5.26
N GLY A 103 12.37 -18.66 -4.43
CA GLY A 103 13.36 -17.70 -4.91
C GLY A 103 12.73 -16.47 -5.59
N PHE A 104 11.52 -16.06 -5.18
CA PHE A 104 10.73 -15.03 -5.86
C PHE A 104 11.50 -13.73 -6.12
N MET A 105 12.37 -13.30 -5.19
CA MET A 105 13.10 -12.03 -5.34
C MET A 105 14.11 -12.06 -6.49
N ASP A 106 14.73 -13.21 -6.72
CA ASP A 106 15.69 -13.39 -7.81
C ASP A 106 14.98 -13.57 -9.15
N GLU A 107 13.90 -14.35 -9.17
CA GLU A 107 13.05 -14.49 -10.36
C GLU A 107 12.44 -13.15 -10.78
N ALA A 108 11.91 -12.38 -9.84
CA ALA A 108 11.37 -11.05 -10.11
C ALA A 108 12.43 -10.12 -10.74
N ARG A 109 13.65 -10.14 -10.21
CA ARG A 109 14.77 -9.36 -10.75
C ARG A 109 15.10 -9.79 -12.18
N ALA A 110 15.12 -11.09 -12.47
CA ALA A 110 15.45 -11.66 -13.78
C ALA A 110 14.44 -11.22 -14.86
N VAL A 111 13.19 -10.99 -14.51
CA VAL A 111 12.12 -10.61 -15.44
C VAL A 111 11.71 -9.12 -15.33
N SER A 112 12.57 -8.27 -14.78
CA SER A 112 12.33 -6.82 -14.64
C SER A 112 11.08 -6.46 -13.81
N ILE A 113 10.71 -7.31 -12.85
CA ILE A 113 9.71 -7.03 -11.82
C ILE A 113 10.39 -6.36 -10.63
N GLN A 114 9.75 -5.34 -10.07
CA GLN A 114 10.24 -4.61 -8.90
C GLN A 114 9.31 -4.79 -7.71
N PRO A 115 9.60 -5.71 -6.78
CA PRO A 115 8.89 -5.80 -5.51
C PRO A 115 9.17 -4.55 -4.64
N ILE A 116 8.10 -4.00 -4.06
CA ILE A 116 8.13 -2.88 -3.11
C ILE A 116 7.34 -3.31 -1.88
N VAL A 117 8.02 -3.52 -0.78
CA VAL A 117 7.38 -3.95 0.47
C VAL A 117 6.93 -2.73 1.25
N LEU A 118 5.63 -2.57 1.38
CA LEU A 118 4.99 -1.57 2.25
C LEU A 118 4.81 -2.20 3.62
N PHE A 119 5.87 -2.10 4.45
CA PHE A 119 5.92 -2.74 5.75
C PHE A 119 5.26 -1.86 6.82
N HIS A 120 4.13 -2.31 7.35
CA HIS A 120 3.37 -1.59 8.36
C HIS A 120 3.94 -1.83 9.76
N VAL A 121 4.28 -0.74 10.43
CA VAL A 121 4.84 -0.77 11.78
C VAL A 121 3.81 -0.35 12.82
N ASP A 122 3.94 -0.95 13.99
CA ASP A 122 3.25 -0.58 15.22
C ASP A 122 4.24 -0.46 16.38
N ALA A 123 3.73 -0.37 17.60
CA ALA A 123 4.57 -0.23 18.81
C ALA A 123 5.18 -1.56 19.30
N SER A 124 4.94 -2.68 18.60
CA SER A 124 5.32 -4.02 19.09
C SER A 124 6.75 -4.40 18.73
N GLY A 125 7.37 -5.23 19.58
CA GLY A 125 8.65 -5.86 19.28
C GLY A 125 8.57 -6.88 18.14
N ALA A 126 7.39 -7.46 17.88
CA ALA A 126 7.18 -8.40 16.78
C ALA A 126 7.37 -7.72 15.41
N ALA A 127 6.82 -6.51 15.23
CA ALA A 127 7.02 -5.74 14.00
C ALA A 127 8.51 -5.40 13.79
N LEU A 128 9.24 -5.04 14.86
CA LEU A 128 10.68 -4.77 14.78
C LEU A 128 11.45 -6.02 14.35
N ALA A 129 11.23 -7.15 15.03
CA ALA A 129 11.90 -8.41 14.72
C ALA A 129 11.62 -8.87 13.27
N ALA A 130 10.37 -8.75 12.83
CA ALA A 130 9.98 -9.10 11.47
C ALA A 130 10.64 -8.20 10.41
N ALA A 131 10.70 -6.87 10.64
CA ALA A 131 11.40 -5.95 9.74
C ALA A 131 12.89 -6.27 9.63
N GLN A 132 13.53 -6.58 10.76
CA GLN A 132 14.94 -6.99 10.82
C GLN A 132 15.18 -8.31 10.08
N ALA A 133 14.29 -9.30 10.25
CA ALA A 133 14.37 -10.58 9.58
C ALA A 133 14.29 -10.42 8.05
N LEU A 134 13.32 -9.62 7.55
CA LEU A 134 13.19 -9.35 6.13
C LEU A 134 14.42 -8.63 5.56
N ALA A 135 14.92 -7.59 6.25
CA ALA A 135 16.10 -6.85 5.82
C ALA A 135 17.38 -7.69 5.88
N GLY A 136 17.51 -8.58 6.86
CA GLY A 136 18.63 -9.52 6.96
C GLY A 136 18.59 -10.60 5.87
N ARG A 137 17.39 -11.07 5.51
CA ARG A 137 17.20 -12.08 4.47
C ARG A 137 17.43 -11.53 3.06
N TRP A 138 16.93 -10.33 2.80
CA TRP A 138 17.05 -9.64 1.52
C TRP A 138 17.59 -8.21 1.73
N PRO A 139 18.94 -8.03 1.76
CA PRO A 139 19.55 -6.72 2.02
C PRO A 139 19.16 -5.64 1.01
N ASP A 140 18.88 -6.05 -0.24
CA ASP A 140 18.47 -5.16 -1.33
C ASP A 140 16.96 -4.95 -1.42
N LEU A 141 16.19 -5.43 -0.44
CA LEU A 141 14.75 -5.32 -0.42
C LEU A 141 14.32 -3.85 -0.45
N ASN A 142 13.48 -3.51 -1.42
CA ASN A 142 12.89 -2.19 -1.50
C ASN A 142 11.77 -2.04 -0.46
N MET A 143 12.16 -1.82 0.80
CA MET A 143 11.24 -1.68 1.92
C MET A 143 10.87 -0.21 2.13
N VAL A 144 9.57 0.05 2.22
CA VAL A 144 8.97 1.33 2.63
C VAL A 144 8.30 1.12 3.98
N VAL A 145 8.71 1.86 4.98
CA VAL A 145 8.10 1.79 6.32
C VAL A 145 6.81 2.60 6.33
N VAL A 146 5.70 1.93 6.60
CA VAL A 146 4.36 2.54 6.63
C VAL A 146 3.93 2.80 8.07
N THR A 147 3.57 4.05 8.36
CA THR A 147 2.92 4.45 9.61
C THR A 147 1.48 4.84 9.34
N ASN A 148 0.53 4.11 9.92
CA ASN A 148 -0.89 4.42 9.82
C ASN A 148 -1.42 4.92 11.16
N LYS A 149 -1.52 6.25 11.29
CA LYS A 149 -1.96 6.90 12.53
C LYS A 149 -3.43 6.63 12.89
N GLY A 150 -4.20 6.16 11.91
CA GLY A 150 -5.62 5.82 12.11
C GLY A 150 -5.85 4.37 12.53
N ALA A 151 -4.86 3.49 12.37
CA ALA A 151 -5.01 2.05 12.62
C ALA A 151 -4.24 1.59 13.87
N ALA A 152 -2.94 1.85 13.93
CA ALA A 152 -2.10 1.35 15.01
C ALA A 152 -1.54 2.50 15.87
N PRO A 153 -1.40 2.31 17.19
CA PRO A 153 -0.70 3.26 18.03
C PRO A 153 0.75 3.45 17.56
N PHE A 154 1.15 4.70 17.41
CA PHE A 154 2.53 5.04 17.09
C PHE A 154 3.31 5.15 18.39
N GLY A 155 4.09 4.13 18.72
CA GLY A 155 4.84 4.03 19.96
C GLY A 155 6.35 3.97 19.77
N ARG A 156 7.06 3.75 20.88
CA ARG A 156 8.54 3.70 20.90
C ARG A 156 9.09 2.65 19.92
N GLY A 157 8.47 1.46 19.83
CA GLY A 157 8.90 0.41 18.90
C GLY A 157 8.88 0.83 17.44
N ALA A 158 7.85 1.58 17.03
CA ALA A 158 7.80 2.12 15.66
C ALA A 158 8.94 3.13 15.41
N LEU A 159 9.30 3.95 16.38
CA LEU A 159 10.46 4.87 16.30
C LEU A 159 11.78 4.11 16.20
N GLU A 160 11.93 3.00 16.91
CA GLU A 160 13.11 2.14 16.86
C GLU A 160 13.26 1.50 15.48
N ILE A 161 12.16 1.03 14.86
CA ILE A 161 12.17 0.55 13.47
C ILE A 161 12.60 1.67 12.53
N LEU A 162 12.00 2.86 12.65
CA LEU A 162 12.33 3.99 11.80
C LEU A 162 13.79 4.44 11.95
N ALA A 163 14.40 4.26 13.12
CA ALA A 163 15.80 4.59 13.37
C ALA A 163 16.76 3.54 12.78
N GLN A 164 16.40 2.26 12.81
CA GLN A 164 17.24 1.17 12.29
C GLN A 164 17.17 1.06 10.77
N PHE A 165 16.04 1.45 10.19
CA PHE A 165 15.86 1.51 8.74
C PHE A 165 15.82 2.97 8.29
N PRO A 166 16.97 3.64 8.17
CA PRO A 166 17.06 5.03 7.71
C PRO A 166 16.74 5.12 6.21
N SER A 167 15.77 4.34 5.78
CA SER A 167 15.27 4.44 4.42
C SER A 167 14.69 5.84 4.23
N PRO A 168 15.09 6.53 3.18
CA PRO A 168 14.42 7.75 2.77
C PRO A 168 12.95 7.49 2.42
N ARG A 169 12.51 6.25 2.31
CA ARG A 169 11.17 5.87 1.89
C ARG A 169 10.28 5.58 3.10
N ARG A 170 9.40 6.52 3.38
CA ARG A 170 8.38 6.38 4.42
C ARG A 170 7.03 6.71 3.81
N LEU A 171 6.02 5.94 4.15
CA LEU A 171 4.62 6.26 3.86
C LEU A 171 3.93 6.61 5.17
N VAL A 172 3.30 7.78 5.20
CA VAL A 172 2.53 8.22 6.35
C VAL A 172 1.07 8.34 5.96
N ILE A 173 0.21 7.54 6.60
CA ILE A 173 -1.23 7.64 6.49
C ILE A 173 -1.74 8.34 7.73
N GLY A 174 -2.35 9.52 7.56
CA GLY A 174 -2.95 10.30 8.61
C GLY A 174 -4.16 9.60 9.24
N ALA A 175 -4.55 10.02 10.44
CA ALA A 175 -5.82 9.62 11.00
C ALA A 175 -6.95 10.43 10.38
N LEU A 176 -8.08 9.77 10.10
CA LEU A 176 -9.36 10.43 9.81
C LEU A 176 -10.12 10.66 11.12
N ASP A 177 -10.84 11.76 11.20
CA ASP A 177 -11.85 11.91 12.25
C ASP A 177 -12.95 10.83 12.10
N PRO A 178 -13.64 10.47 13.18
CA PRO A 178 -14.60 9.36 13.15
C PRO A 178 -15.71 9.51 12.11
N SER A 179 -16.19 10.74 11.89
CA SER A 179 -17.27 11.00 10.94
C SER A 179 -16.81 10.83 9.50
N THR A 180 -15.64 11.38 9.14
CA THR A 180 -15.03 11.24 7.82
C THR A 180 -14.62 9.79 7.56
N ARG A 181 -14.13 9.08 8.58
CA ARG A 181 -13.81 7.66 8.50
C ARG A 181 -15.04 6.83 8.17
N ALA A 182 -16.18 7.07 8.80
CA ALA A 182 -17.42 6.33 8.54
C ALA A 182 -17.84 6.42 7.07
N TYR A 183 -17.67 7.57 6.43
CA TYR A 183 -17.88 7.72 4.98
C TYR A 183 -16.89 6.91 4.16
N PHE A 184 -15.59 7.01 4.48
CA PHE A 184 -14.55 6.27 3.75
C PHE A 184 -14.72 4.75 3.86
N GLU A 185 -15.19 4.24 4.99
CA GLU A 185 -15.39 2.81 5.27
C GLU A 185 -16.74 2.28 4.76
N ALA A 186 -17.67 3.14 4.37
CA ALA A 186 -18.96 2.72 3.83
C ALA A 186 -18.79 1.82 2.58
N ALA A 187 -19.59 0.76 2.50
CA ALA A 187 -19.43 -0.28 1.47
C ALA A 187 -19.61 0.24 0.04
N ASP A 188 -20.49 1.22 -0.14
CA ASP A 188 -20.83 1.87 -1.40
C ASP A 188 -19.94 3.08 -1.74
N PHE A 189 -19.05 3.50 -0.83
CA PHE A 189 -18.20 4.65 -1.05
C PHE A 189 -17.04 4.33 -2.01
N SER A 190 -16.91 5.11 -3.07
CA SER A 190 -15.79 5.07 -4.02
C SER A 190 -14.96 6.34 -3.92
N LEU A 191 -13.73 6.23 -3.44
CA LEU A 191 -12.81 7.36 -3.34
C LEU A 191 -12.47 7.95 -4.74
N PRO A 192 -12.19 7.16 -5.79
CA PRO A 192 -11.97 7.70 -7.13
C PRO A 192 -13.18 8.48 -7.65
N ASN A 193 -14.39 7.94 -7.51
CA ASN A 193 -15.62 8.64 -7.93
C ASN A 193 -15.82 9.94 -7.13
N PHE A 194 -15.63 9.90 -5.81
CA PHE A 194 -15.69 11.09 -4.96
C PHE A 194 -14.72 12.18 -5.42
N LEU A 195 -13.48 11.85 -5.73
CA LEU A 195 -12.46 12.81 -6.18
C LEU A 195 -12.78 13.40 -7.56
N GLN A 196 -13.44 12.65 -8.43
CA GLN A 196 -13.82 13.08 -9.78
C GLN A 196 -15.10 13.93 -9.77
N THR A 197 -16.13 13.50 -9.04
CA THR A 197 -17.47 14.10 -9.12
C THR A 197 -17.73 15.19 -8.07
N ARG A 198 -17.07 15.10 -6.91
CA ARG A 198 -17.25 16.02 -5.78
C ARG A 198 -18.74 16.23 -5.42
N PRO A 199 -19.41 15.19 -4.96
CA PRO A 199 -20.86 15.20 -4.76
C PRO A 199 -21.30 16.37 -3.88
N SER A 200 -22.27 17.16 -4.37
CA SER A 200 -22.75 18.37 -3.68
C SER A 200 -23.65 18.08 -2.49
N ASP A 201 -24.22 16.90 -2.43
CA ASP A 201 -25.07 16.37 -1.35
C ASP A 201 -24.27 15.91 -0.11
N MET A 202 -22.96 15.72 -0.26
CA MET A 202 -22.07 15.42 0.87
C MET A 202 -21.70 16.69 1.64
N SER A 203 -21.65 16.59 2.98
CA SER A 203 -21.18 17.69 3.84
C SER A 203 -19.84 18.27 3.39
N ILE A 204 -19.76 19.61 3.32
CA ILE A 204 -18.51 20.31 2.95
C ILE A 204 -17.36 19.96 3.89
N VAL A 205 -17.62 19.72 5.17
CA VAL A 205 -16.61 19.36 6.17
C VAL A 205 -16.02 17.98 5.83
N ILE A 206 -16.86 17.00 5.50
CA ILE A 206 -16.44 15.66 5.09
C ILE A 206 -15.65 15.71 3.78
N ARG A 207 -16.14 16.48 2.78
CA ARG A 207 -15.44 16.62 1.50
C ARG A 207 -14.05 17.20 1.65
N ILE A 208 -13.91 18.29 2.44
CA ILE A 208 -12.60 18.89 2.71
C ILE A 208 -11.72 17.91 3.50
N GLY A 209 -12.26 17.25 4.52
CA GLY A 209 -11.53 16.29 5.33
C GLY A 209 -10.96 15.13 4.51
N LEU A 210 -11.78 14.49 3.66
CA LEU A 210 -11.35 13.42 2.77
C LEU A 210 -10.27 13.88 1.77
N THR A 211 -10.50 15.04 1.14
CA THR A 211 -9.55 15.59 0.14
C THR A 211 -8.20 15.92 0.80
N ALA A 212 -8.21 16.58 1.95
CA ALA A 212 -7.00 16.94 2.69
C ALA A 212 -6.24 15.70 3.20
N TRP A 213 -6.98 14.63 3.53
CA TRP A 213 -6.38 13.39 4.02
C TRP A 213 -5.72 12.60 2.88
N VAL A 214 -6.39 12.45 1.72
CA VAL A 214 -5.90 11.61 0.64
C VAL A 214 -4.80 12.26 -0.20
N ALA A 215 -4.80 13.59 -0.35
CA ALA A 215 -3.86 14.30 -1.21
C ALA A 215 -2.38 14.01 -0.88
N PRO A 216 -1.92 14.07 0.39
CA PRO A 216 -0.54 13.74 0.73
C PRO A 216 -0.22 12.26 0.53
N ILE A 217 -1.20 11.36 0.66
CA ILE A 217 -1.03 9.93 0.44
C ILE A 217 -0.78 9.66 -1.05
N PHE A 218 -1.61 10.20 -1.93
CA PHE A 218 -1.44 10.06 -3.39
C PHE A 218 -0.15 10.71 -3.89
N THR A 219 0.28 11.80 -3.27
CA THR A 219 1.60 12.41 -3.56
C THR A 219 2.74 11.45 -3.22
N GLN A 220 2.67 10.75 -2.08
CA GLN A 220 3.65 9.74 -1.69
C GLN A 220 3.63 8.53 -2.64
N PHE A 221 2.45 8.05 -3.07
CA PHE A 221 2.36 6.97 -4.05
C PHE A 221 2.97 7.36 -5.40
N ARG A 222 2.72 8.56 -5.87
CA ARG A 222 3.34 9.08 -7.11
C ARG A 222 4.87 9.06 -7.03
N ALA A 223 5.43 9.41 -5.87
CA ALA A 223 6.87 9.39 -5.67
C ALA A 223 7.47 7.97 -5.73
N PHE A 224 6.71 6.92 -5.37
CA PHE A 224 7.16 5.53 -5.58
C PHE A 224 7.24 5.16 -7.05
N GLU A 225 6.46 5.80 -7.92
CA GLU A 225 6.44 5.52 -9.35
C GLU A 225 7.56 6.24 -10.13
N THR A 226 8.07 7.33 -9.60
CA THR A 226 9.06 8.17 -10.32
C THR A 226 10.51 7.80 -10.00
N ASP A 227 10.76 6.78 -9.17
CA ASP A 227 12.10 6.39 -8.69
C ASP A 227 12.95 7.56 -8.13
N VAL A 228 12.30 8.68 -7.80
CA VAL A 228 12.96 9.80 -7.14
C VAL A 228 13.35 9.34 -5.73
N PRO A 229 14.63 9.44 -5.33
CA PRO A 229 15.05 9.10 -3.98
C PRO A 229 14.24 9.92 -2.97
N PHE A 230 13.52 9.24 -2.09
CA PHE A 230 12.84 9.88 -0.97
C PHE A 230 13.89 10.45 -0.02
N GLY A 231 13.97 11.76 0.10
CA GLY A 231 14.92 12.40 1.01
C GLY A 231 15.62 13.64 0.48
N VAL A 232 15.60 13.88 -0.83
CA VAL A 232 15.96 15.19 -1.36
C VAL A 232 14.68 16.03 -1.30
N GLY A 233 14.55 16.79 -0.18
CA GLY A 233 13.49 17.75 0.10
C GLY A 233 12.31 17.74 -0.85
N VAL A 234 11.20 17.15 -0.42
CA VAL A 234 9.91 17.57 -0.94
C VAL A 234 9.80 19.04 -0.55
N SER A 235 10.34 19.92 -1.40
CA SER A 235 10.20 21.35 -1.22
C SER A 235 8.71 21.63 -1.13
N ARG A 236 8.33 22.58 -0.29
CA ARG A 236 6.95 23.07 -0.14
C ARG A 236 6.21 23.20 -1.49
N GLY A 237 6.93 23.47 -2.57
CA GLY A 237 6.40 23.57 -3.92
C GLY A 237 5.79 22.31 -4.52
N LEU A 238 6.24 21.09 -4.17
CA LEU A 238 5.63 19.85 -4.68
C LEU A 238 4.34 19.49 -3.91
N LEU A 239 4.25 19.86 -2.64
CA LEU A 239 2.99 19.81 -1.88
C LEU A 239 1.96 20.80 -2.44
N GLU A 240 2.40 22.01 -2.82
CA GLU A 240 1.55 23.01 -3.44
C GLU A 240 1.08 22.62 -4.84
N VAL A 241 1.92 21.96 -5.64
CA VAL A 241 1.55 21.46 -6.97
C VAL A 241 0.57 20.28 -6.87
N GLY A 242 0.74 19.37 -5.91
CA GLY A 242 -0.20 18.25 -5.69
C GLY A 242 -1.55 18.73 -5.19
N VAL A 243 -1.56 19.67 -4.25
CA VAL A 243 -2.77 20.31 -3.73
C VAL A 243 -3.36 21.25 -4.78
N ALA A 244 -2.53 22.01 -5.52
CA ALA A 244 -2.99 22.88 -6.60
C ALA A 244 -3.52 22.08 -7.80
N ALA A 245 -2.96 20.93 -8.16
CA ALA A 245 -3.50 20.06 -9.20
C ALA A 245 -4.85 19.45 -8.77
N LEU A 246 -4.98 19.00 -7.53
CA LEU A 246 -6.26 18.57 -6.95
C LEU A 246 -7.25 19.75 -6.77
N LEU A 247 -6.76 20.97 -6.52
CA LEU A 247 -7.57 22.19 -6.43
C LEU A 247 -7.80 22.85 -7.79
N ALA A 248 -6.90 22.71 -8.77
CA ALA A 248 -7.09 23.25 -10.13
C ALA A 248 -8.10 22.45 -10.95
N LEU A 249 -8.32 21.18 -10.61
CA LEU A 249 -9.49 20.42 -11.06
C LEU A 249 -10.79 20.91 -10.36
N SER A 250 -10.72 21.98 -9.57
CA SER A 250 -11.83 22.57 -8.80
C SER A 250 -12.44 23.83 -9.39
N ARG A 251 -12.07 24.20 -10.61
CA ARG A 251 -12.73 25.30 -11.34
C ARG A 251 -13.50 24.81 -12.54
#